data_399cb428e3888a9f2cbda71934d40432
#
_entry.id   399cb428e3888a9f2cbda71934d40432
#
_cell.length_a   1.000
_cell.length_b   1.000
_cell.length_c   1.000
_cell.angle_alpha   90.00
_cell.angle_beta   90.00
_cell.angle_gamma   90.00
#
_symmetry.space_group_name_H-M   'P 1'
#
loop_
_entity.id
_entity.type
_entity.pdbx_description
1 polymer ?
#
loop_
_entity_poly.entity_id
_entity_poly.type
_entity_poly.pdbx_seq_one_letter_code
_entity_poly.pdbx_strand_id
1 'polypeptide(L)'
;GKLLGYDILAGGGMGYAYGNPGSFPRLADIIGFCFPGQVEEVARQVLLIHKEFSTRCNRKTSRLRYTIAGKGLDWFTNELATRLPFSLQAARPFSLSTNGDAADVPGRQTIEIEGGRIQNSNRQQLKTAFHEIASIHQGDFFITGNQNLVIDGITPDTAEQIKSIIGKYNLLPNDSGLRRNSSACTSLPFCPQALTDSERLLPKLVDELESQL
;
A
#
# COMPACT_ATOMS: atom_id res chain seq x y z
N GLY A 1 -21.12 -0.80 2.10
CA GLY A 1 -21.49 -0.23 0.78
C GLY A 1 -21.35 -1.26 -0.32
N LYS A 2 -22.02 -1.08 -1.45
CA LYS A 2 -21.90 -1.98 -2.61
C LYS A 2 -20.72 -1.54 -3.47
N LEU A 3 -19.82 -2.48 -3.83
CA LEU A 3 -18.75 -2.23 -4.78
C LEU A 3 -19.35 -1.89 -6.16
N LEU A 4 -19.03 -0.72 -6.68
CA LEU A 4 -19.53 -0.24 -7.97
C LEU A 4 -18.62 -0.65 -9.13
N GLY A 5 -17.30 -0.68 -8.92
CA GLY A 5 -16.28 -1.02 -9.91
C GLY A 5 -14.90 -0.52 -9.47
N TYR A 6 -14.01 -0.41 -10.44
CA TYR A 6 -12.61 -0.06 -10.21
C TYR A 6 -12.15 1.03 -11.16
N ASP A 7 -11.48 2.04 -10.63
CA ASP A 7 -10.67 2.93 -11.45
C ASP A 7 -9.36 2.22 -11.80
N ILE A 8 -9.02 2.25 -13.08
CA ILE A 8 -7.84 1.57 -13.60
C ILE A 8 -6.70 2.57 -13.73
N LEU A 9 -5.61 2.26 -13.06
CA LEU A 9 -4.37 3.02 -13.14
C LEU A 9 -3.26 2.12 -13.65
N ALA A 10 -2.42 2.60 -14.56
CA ALA A 10 -1.34 1.82 -15.15
C ALA A 10 -0.03 2.60 -15.24
N GLY A 11 1.08 1.87 -15.29
CA GLY A 11 2.41 2.41 -15.54
C GLY A 11 3.10 3.11 -14.37
N GLY A 12 2.60 2.93 -13.14
CA GLY A 12 3.23 3.44 -11.93
C GLY A 12 4.38 2.57 -11.44
N GLY A 13 5.28 3.19 -10.68
CA GLY A 13 6.34 2.49 -9.96
C GLY A 13 7.39 3.43 -9.41
N MET A 14 7.70 3.30 -8.13
CA MET A 14 8.63 4.17 -7.41
C MET A 14 10.10 3.71 -7.52
N GLY A 15 10.34 2.46 -7.95
CA GLY A 15 11.70 1.92 -7.97
C GLY A 15 12.63 2.70 -8.88
N TYR A 16 13.76 3.07 -8.34
CA TYR A 16 14.90 3.69 -9.02
C TYR A 16 16.12 2.78 -8.85
N ALA A 17 16.83 2.52 -9.94
CA ALA A 17 18.06 1.74 -9.89
C ALA A 17 19.25 2.69 -9.93
N TYR A 18 19.99 2.77 -8.82
CA TYR A 18 21.19 3.61 -8.73
C TYR A 18 22.18 3.29 -9.86
N GLY A 19 22.77 4.31 -10.43
CA GLY A 19 23.72 4.17 -11.55
C GLY A 19 23.08 3.80 -12.90
N ASN A 20 21.75 3.75 -13.00
CA ASN A 20 21.05 3.53 -14.26
C ASN A 20 20.23 4.77 -14.65
N PRO A 21 20.74 5.66 -15.53
CA PRO A 21 20.03 6.87 -15.92
C PRO A 21 18.71 6.62 -16.67
N GLY A 22 18.52 5.41 -17.23
CA GLY A 22 17.26 5.00 -17.84
C GLY A 22 16.20 4.52 -16.84
N SER A 23 16.52 4.50 -15.54
CA SER A 23 15.60 4.13 -14.47
C SER A 23 15.05 5.39 -13.80
N PHE A 24 13.73 5.51 -13.73
CA PHE A 24 13.06 6.65 -13.11
C PHE A 24 11.77 6.23 -12.41
N PRO A 25 11.39 6.89 -11.31
CA PRO A 25 10.07 6.72 -10.70
C PRO A 25 9.00 7.36 -11.58
N ARG A 26 7.79 6.81 -11.55
CA ARG A 26 6.66 7.35 -12.31
C ARG A 26 5.37 7.10 -11.55
N LEU A 27 4.48 8.08 -11.51
CA LEU A 27 3.11 7.88 -11.06
C LEU A 27 2.33 7.10 -12.12
N ALA A 28 1.33 6.33 -11.69
CA ALA A 28 0.43 5.66 -12.62
C ALA A 28 -0.50 6.68 -13.29
N ASP A 29 -0.79 6.46 -14.56
CA ASP A 29 -1.82 7.23 -15.26
C ASP A 29 -3.19 6.62 -15.05
N ILE A 30 -4.19 7.47 -14.99
CA ILE A 30 -5.59 7.08 -14.95
C ILE A 30 -6.02 6.68 -16.36
N ILE A 31 -6.45 5.41 -16.51
CA ILE A 31 -6.86 4.84 -17.80
C ILE A 31 -8.38 4.92 -17.99
N GLY A 32 -9.14 4.72 -16.93
CA GLY A 32 -10.60 4.73 -16.97
C GLY A 32 -11.20 3.92 -15.83
N PHE A 33 -12.50 3.65 -15.91
CA PHE A 33 -13.26 2.88 -14.94
C PHE A 33 -13.87 1.64 -15.58
N CYS A 34 -13.91 0.53 -14.85
CA CYS A 34 -14.58 -0.71 -15.25
C CYS A 34 -15.46 -1.29 -14.13
N PHE A 35 -16.46 -2.07 -14.51
CA PHE A 35 -17.30 -2.80 -13.56
C PHE A 35 -16.59 -4.06 -13.01
N PRO A 36 -17.03 -4.60 -11.85
CA PRO A 36 -16.35 -5.74 -11.21
C PRO A 36 -16.14 -6.95 -12.13
N GLY A 37 -17.12 -7.29 -12.95
CA GLY A 37 -17.02 -8.40 -13.89
C GLY A 37 -16.10 -8.16 -15.12
N GLN A 38 -15.56 -6.95 -15.26
CA GLN A 38 -14.69 -6.56 -16.37
C GLN A 38 -13.21 -6.49 -15.97
N VAL A 39 -12.92 -6.41 -14.67
CA VAL A 39 -11.57 -6.10 -14.17
C VAL A 39 -10.54 -7.15 -14.57
N GLU A 40 -10.92 -8.42 -14.57
CA GLU A 40 -10.03 -9.52 -14.95
C GLU A 40 -9.58 -9.38 -16.41
N GLU A 41 -10.51 -9.11 -17.33
CA GLU A 41 -10.20 -8.91 -18.73
C GLU A 41 -9.31 -7.69 -18.96
N VAL A 42 -9.58 -6.58 -18.27
CA VAL A 42 -8.72 -5.38 -18.33
C VAL A 42 -7.31 -5.73 -17.87
N ALA A 43 -7.16 -6.39 -16.73
CA ALA A 43 -5.86 -6.78 -16.20
C ALA A 43 -5.13 -7.72 -17.16
N ARG A 44 -5.83 -8.69 -17.75
CA ARG A 44 -5.29 -9.62 -18.73
C ARG A 44 -4.76 -8.90 -19.98
N GLN A 45 -5.51 -7.95 -20.53
CA GLN A 45 -5.08 -7.20 -21.70
C GLN A 45 -3.90 -6.27 -21.41
N VAL A 46 -3.86 -5.63 -20.25
CA VAL A 46 -2.70 -4.84 -19.81
C VAL A 46 -1.44 -5.71 -19.73
N LEU A 47 -1.54 -6.93 -19.20
CA LEU A 47 -0.42 -7.86 -19.15
C LEU A 47 0.01 -8.34 -20.55
N LEU A 48 -0.92 -8.56 -21.47
CA LEU A 48 -0.62 -8.94 -22.84
C LEU A 48 0.08 -7.80 -23.60
N ILE A 49 -0.40 -6.57 -23.48
CA ILE A 49 0.27 -5.38 -24.03
C ILE A 49 1.68 -5.28 -23.47
N HIS A 50 1.85 -5.44 -22.16
CA HIS A 50 3.17 -5.43 -21.53
C HIS A 50 4.06 -6.58 -22.08
N LYS A 51 3.51 -7.77 -22.23
CA LYS A 51 4.23 -8.92 -22.81
C LYS A 51 4.72 -8.65 -24.24
N GLU A 52 3.91 -8.05 -25.07
CA GLU A 52 4.19 -7.84 -26.49
C GLU A 52 5.11 -6.67 -26.76
N PHE A 53 4.92 -5.56 -26.05
CA PHE A 53 5.56 -4.30 -26.39
C PHE A 53 6.69 -3.87 -25.46
N SER A 54 6.89 -4.55 -24.33
CA SER A 54 8.00 -4.18 -23.46
C SER A 54 9.34 -4.71 -23.96
N THR A 55 10.38 -3.95 -23.70
CA THR A 55 11.76 -4.31 -24.01
C THR A 55 12.16 -5.57 -23.23
N ARG A 56 12.50 -6.66 -23.93
CA ARG A 56 12.96 -7.91 -23.31
C ARG A 56 14.48 -8.01 -23.24
N CYS A 57 15.19 -7.24 -24.06
CA CYS A 57 16.66 -7.25 -24.11
C CYS A 57 17.31 -6.61 -22.88
N ASN A 58 16.61 -5.70 -22.21
CA ASN A 58 17.12 -5.03 -21.01
C ASN A 58 16.12 -5.14 -19.86
N ARG A 59 16.39 -6.05 -18.92
CA ARG A 59 15.54 -6.26 -17.73
C ARG A 59 15.40 -5.03 -16.84
N LYS A 60 16.37 -4.12 -16.84
CA LYS A 60 16.35 -2.91 -16.02
C LYS A 60 15.29 -1.90 -16.48
N THR A 61 14.90 -1.96 -17.76
CA THR A 61 13.90 -1.08 -18.39
C THR A 61 12.71 -1.81 -18.98
N SER A 62 12.44 -3.07 -18.56
CA SER A 62 11.37 -3.91 -19.09
C SER A 62 10.02 -3.76 -18.38
N ARG A 63 9.88 -2.83 -17.44
CA ARG A 63 8.60 -2.64 -16.71
C ARG A 63 7.62 -1.82 -17.55
N LEU A 64 6.31 -2.04 -17.34
CA LEU A 64 5.22 -1.37 -18.06
C LEU A 64 5.37 0.16 -18.11
N ARG A 65 5.84 0.78 -17.02
CA ARG A 65 6.06 2.24 -16.96
C ARG A 65 6.99 2.76 -18.07
N TYR A 66 8.00 1.98 -18.43
CA TYR A 66 8.93 2.38 -19.51
C TYR A 66 8.30 2.23 -20.90
N THR A 67 7.44 1.23 -21.06
CA THR A 67 6.67 1.05 -22.30
C THR A 67 5.70 2.21 -22.51
N ILE A 68 4.95 2.58 -21.47
CA ILE A 68 4.03 3.73 -21.55
C ILE A 68 4.79 5.04 -21.71
N ALA A 69 5.88 5.25 -21.00
CA ALA A 69 6.69 6.47 -21.13
C ALA A 69 7.29 6.61 -22.54
N GLY A 70 7.71 5.52 -23.17
CA GLY A 70 8.30 5.54 -24.49
C GLY A 70 7.30 5.61 -25.66
N LYS A 71 6.15 5.00 -25.53
CA LYS A 71 5.12 4.95 -26.59
C LYS A 71 4.02 6.01 -26.43
N GLY A 72 3.88 6.54 -25.25
CA GLY A 72 2.84 7.51 -24.89
C GLY A 72 1.60 6.87 -24.28
N LEU A 73 0.87 7.67 -23.48
CA LEU A 73 -0.37 7.25 -22.82
C LEU A 73 -1.49 7.01 -23.84
N ASP A 74 -1.65 7.90 -24.81
CA ASP A 74 -2.67 7.80 -25.84
C ASP A 74 -2.51 6.51 -26.66
N TRP A 75 -1.28 6.17 -27.00
CA TRP A 75 -1.01 4.88 -27.67
C TRP A 75 -1.47 3.71 -26.78
N PHE A 76 -1.12 3.73 -25.48
CA PHE A 76 -1.47 2.64 -24.58
C PHE A 76 -2.98 2.49 -24.39
N THR A 77 -3.69 3.60 -24.19
CA THR A 77 -5.15 3.60 -24.04
C THR A 77 -5.86 3.12 -25.32
N ASN A 78 -5.40 3.55 -26.48
CA ASN A 78 -5.94 3.10 -27.77
C ASN A 78 -5.69 1.60 -27.99
N GLU A 79 -4.48 1.13 -27.73
CA GLU A 79 -4.14 -0.29 -27.83
C GLU A 79 -4.98 -1.15 -26.88
N LEU A 80 -5.19 -0.69 -25.65
CA LEU A 80 -6.06 -1.37 -24.68
C LEU A 80 -7.52 -1.38 -25.17
N ALA A 81 -8.02 -0.26 -25.66
CA ALA A 81 -9.39 -0.13 -26.15
C ALA A 81 -9.69 -1.07 -27.33
N THR A 82 -8.73 -1.28 -28.23
CA THR A 82 -8.91 -2.21 -29.37
C THR A 82 -8.97 -3.67 -28.95
N ARG A 83 -8.46 -4.02 -27.78
CA ARG A 83 -8.41 -5.41 -27.28
C ARG A 83 -9.56 -5.77 -26.36
N LEU A 84 -10.19 -4.77 -25.75
CA LEU A 84 -11.32 -4.99 -24.84
C LEU A 84 -12.61 -5.20 -25.64
N PRO A 85 -13.46 -6.17 -25.26
CA PRO A 85 -14.79 -6.38 -25.85
C PRO A 85 -15.83 -5.35 -25.37
N PHE A 86 -15.41 -4.36 -24.60
CA PHE A 86 -16.23 -3.28 -24.05
C PHE A 86 -15.42 -1.97 -23.94
N SER A 87 -16.08 -0.84 -23.81
CA SER A 87 -15.42 0.43 -23.58
C SER A 87 -15.26 0.70 -22.09
N LEU A 88 -14.08 1.19 -21.69
CA LEU A 88 -13.89 1.73 -20.34
C LEU A 88 -14.69 3.02 -20.20
N GLN A 89 -15.27 3.23 -19.03
CA GLN A 89 -15.93 4.51 -18.71
C GLN A 89 -14.88 5.54 -18.28
N ALA A 90 -15.29 6.82 -18.24
CA ALA A 90 -14.45 7.84 -17.60
C ALA A 90 -14.19 7.46 -16.13
N ALA A 91 -12.96 7.68 -15.70
CA ALA A 91 -12.59 7.46 -14.30
C ALA A 91 -13.48 8.29 -13.38
N ARG A 92 -13.81 7.74 -12.24
CA ARG A 92 -14.61 8.42 -11.23
C ARG A 92 -13.73 9.30 -10.35
N PRO A 93 -14.26 10.41 -9.82
CA PRO A 93 -13.53 11.18 -8.84
C PRO A 93 -13.20 10.29 -7.64
N PHE A 94 -11.93 10.17 -7.32
CA PHE A 94 -11.47 9.51 -6.10
C PHE A 94 -10.48 10.44 -5.38
N SER A 95 -10.50 10.39 -4.07
CA SER A 95 -9.43 10.95 -3.26
C SER A 95 -8.57 9.80 -2.78
N LEU A 96 -7.28 9.87 -3.01
CA LEU A 96 -6.35 9.05 -2.25
C LEU A 96 -6.43 9.59 -0.82
N SER A 97 -7.15 8.88 0.03
CA SER A 97 -7.13 9.19 1.46
C SER A 97 -5.67 9.07 1.91
N THR A 98 -5.07 10.18 2.27
CA THR A 98 -3.77 10.20 2.93
C THR A 98 -3.84 9.55 4.32
N ASN A 99 -5.03 9.42 4.85
CA ASN A 99 -5.35 8.68 6.05
C ASN A 99 -5.86 7.30 5.62
N GLY A 100 -4.97 6.43 5.13
CA GLY A 100 -5.27 5.02 4.83
C GLY A 100 -5.74 4.24 6.06
N ASP A 101 -5.54 4.81 7.21
CA ASP A 101 -6.06 4.39 8.49
C ASP A 101 -7.37 5.14 8.70
N ALA A 102 -8.49 4.50 8.42
CA ALA A 102 -9.81 5.02 8.79
C ALA A 102 -9.91 5.07 10.32
N ALA A 103 -9.26 6.09 10.92
CA ALA A 103 -9.54 6.48 12.28
C ALA A 103 -11.04 6.80 12.35
N ASP A 104 -11.71 6.34 13.38
CA ASP A 104 -13.08 6.70 13.78
C ASP A 104 -14.25 6.06 12.99
N VAL A 105 -14.07 4.90 12.39
CA VAL A 105 -15.22 4.08 12.01
C VAL A 105 -15.62 3.23 13.22
N PRO A 106 -16.88 3.31 13.70
CA PRO A 106 -17.34 2.45 14.79
C PRO A 106 -17.08 0.97 14.49
N GLY A 107 -16.53 0.25 15.46
CA GLY A 107 -16.14 -1.14 15.28
C GLY A 107 -14.79 -1.36 14.59
N ARG A 108 -14.01 -0.30 14.40
CA ARG A 108 -12.63 -0.37 13.88
C ARG A 108 -11.61 0.22 14.86
N GLN A 109 -10.45 -0.41 14.87
CA GLN A 109 -9.29 0.11 15.59
C GLN A 109 -8.04 -0.07 14.75
N THR A 110 -7.34 1.02 14.45
CA THR A 110 -6.04 0.98 13.79
C THR A 110 -4.93 0.87 14.83
N ILE A 111 -4.02 -0.07 14.61
CA ILE A 111 -2.80 -0.23 15.41
C ILE A 111 -1.61 0.13 14.53
N GLU A 112 -0.83 1.08 15.01
CA GLU A 112 0.41 1.48 14.36
C GLU A 112 1.48 0.39 14.54
N ILE A 113 2.13 0.03 13.43
CA ILE A 113 3.16 -1.01 13.42
C ILE A 113 4.44 -0.42 12.85
N GLU A 114 5.39 -0.18 13.73
CA GLU A 114 6.69 0.36 13.37
C GLU A 114 7.39 -0.52 12.33
N GLY A 115 7.68 0.05 11.15
CA GLY A 115 8.28 -0.67 10.03
C GLY A 115 7.44 -1.84 9.48
N GLY A 116 6.16 -1.94 9.83
CA GLY A 116 5.29 -3.05 9.43
C GLY A 116 5.64 -4.40 10.06
N ARG A 117 6.48 -4.43 11.10
CA ARG A 117 6.92 -5.68 11.75
C ARG A 117 6.16 -6.00 13.01
N ILE A 118 5.35 -7.04 12.96
CA ILE A 118 4.67 -7.60 14.13
C ILE A 118 5.66 -8.45 14.92
N GLN A 119 6.38 -7.84 15.85
CA GLN A 119 7.33 -8.50 16.72
C GLN A 119 7.22 -7.96 18.16
N ASN A 120 7.76 -8.70 19.10
CA ASN A 120 7.94 -8.21 20.46
C ASN A 120 9.26 -7.44 20.55
N SER A 121 9.21 -6.24 21.07
CA SER A 121 10.36 -5.37 21.31
C SER A 121 10.31 -4.81 22.74
N ASN A 122 11.32 -4.06 23.11
CA ASN A 122 11.32 -3.34 24.40
C ASN A 122 10.27 -2.19 24.42
N ARG A 123 9.85 -1.71 23.25
CA ARG A 123 8.85 -0.64 23.12
C ARG A 123 7.42 -1.19 23.13
N GLN A 124 7.18 -2.24 22.36
CA GLN A 124 5.84 -2.80 22.13
C GLN A 124 5.89 -4.32 22.03
N GLN A 125 4.89 -4.97 22.61
CA GLN A 125 4.74 -6.43 22.57
C GLN A 125 3.69 -6.84 21.52
N LEU A 126 3.85 -6.37 20.27
CA LEU A 126 2.87 -6.50 19.21
C LEU A 126 2.44 -7.94 18.96
N LYS A 127 3.41 -8.87 18.85
CA LYS A 127 3.10 -10.28 18.59
C LYS A 127 2.23 -10.90 19.69
N THR A 128 2.54 -10.60 20.95
CA THR A 128 1.77 -11.11 22.10
C THR A 128 0.37 -10.48 22.13
N ALA A 129 0.29 -9.16 21.94
CA ALA A 129 -0.98 -8.45 21.91
C ALA A 129 -1.91 -8.93 20.80
N PHE A 130 -1.41 -9.08 19.58
CA PHE A 130 -2.23 -9.59 18.48
C PHE A 130 -2.66 -11.02 18.66
N HIS A 131 -1.84 -11.86 19.31
CA HIS A 131 -2.26 -13.21 19.67
C HIS A 131 -3.42 -13.19 20.69
N GLU A 132 -3.35 -12.33 21.72
CA GLU A 132 -4.43 -12.16 22.68
C GLU A 132 -5.70 -11.60 22.00
N ILE A 133 -5.56 -10.58 21.15
CA ILE A 133 -6.70 -10.01 20.41
C ILE A 133 -7.33 -11.07 19.50
N ALA A 134 -6.54 -11.79 18.72
CA ALA A 134 -7.03 -12.81 17.80
C ALA A 134 -7.74 -13.97 18.50
N SER A 135 -7.44 -14.23 19.78
CA SER A 135 -8.13 -15.27 20.55
C SER A 135 -9.56 -14.92 20.96
N ILE A 136 -9.90 -13.63 20.97
CA ILE A 136 -11.23 -13.13 21.38
C ILE A 136 -11.99 -12.46 20.25
N HIS A 137 -11.30 -12.02 19.20
CA HIS A 137 -11.88 -11.29 18.07
C HIS A 137 -12.36 -12.24 16.98
N GLN A 138 -13.58 -12.01 16.48
CA GLN A 138 -14.21 -12.83 15.44
C GLN A 138 -14.34 -12.08 14.10
N GLY A 139 -13.90 -10.81 14.03
CA GLY A 139 -13.89 -10.01 12.82
C GLY A 139 -12.59 -10.17 12.03
N ASP A 140 -12.33 -9.20 11.18
CA ASP A 140 -11.22 -9.24 10.22
C ASP A 140 -10.02 -8.38 10.64
N PHE A 141 -8.85 -8.71 10.08
CA PHE A 141 -7.65 -7.89 10.18
C PHE A 141 -7.24 -7.43 8.78
N PHE A 142 -7.01 -6.13 8.62
CA PHE A 142 -6.56 -5.55 7.34
C PHE A 142 -5.20 -4.88 7.50
N ILE A 143 -4.32 -5.11 6.52
CA ILE A 143 -3.04 -4.41 6.40
C ILE A 143 -3.26 -3.14 5.58
N THR A 144 -2.77 -2.01 6.08
CA THR A 144 -2.88 -0.72 5.39
C THR A 144 -1.68 -0.44 4.48
N GLY A 145 -1.85 0.52 3.56
CA GLY A 145 -0.75 0.99 2.70
C GLY A 145 0.42 1.62 3.49
N ASN A 146 0.17 2.08 4.71
CA ASN A 146 1.17 2.65 5.61
C ASN A 146 1.82 1.59 6.53
N GLN A 147 1.66 0.30 6.22
CA GLN A 147 2.21 -0.81 6.98
C GLN A 147 1.58 -1.01 8.38
N ASN A 148 0.43 -0.40 8.65
CA ASN A 148 -0.31 -0.55 9.90
C ASN A 148 -1.33 -1.68 9.81
N LEU A 149 -1.94 -2.06 10.93
CA LEU A 149 -2.99 -3.08 10.99
C LEU A 149 -4.30 -2.48 11.49
N VAL A 150 -5.38 -2.79 10.80
CA VAL A 150 -6.74 -2.44 11.21
C VAL A 150 -7.43 -3.69 11.75
N ILE A 151 -8.00 -3.60 12.94
CA ILE A 151 -8.91 -4.57 13.53
C ILE A 151 -10.32 -4.10 13.16
N ASP A 152 -11.05 -4.86 12.36
CA ASP A 152 -12.38 -4.50 11.85
C ASP A 152 -13.45 -5.48 12.34
N GLY A 153 -14.67 -5.00 12.54
CA GLY A 153 -15.75 -5.82 13.06
C GLY A 153 -15.69 -6.04 14.58
N ILE A 154 -15.12 -5.09 15.32
CA ILE A 154 -15.13 -5.12 16.78
C ILE A 154 -16.58 -4.97 17.26
N THR A 155 -17.06 -5.97 17.98
CA THR A 155 -18.40 -5.96 18.57
C THR A 155 -18.40 -5.23 19.92
N PRO A 156 -19.55 -4.71 20.39
CA PRO A 156 -19.64 -4.10 21.70
C PRO A 156 -19.17 -5.02 22.84
N ASP A 157 -19.38 -6.33 22.70
CA ASP A 157 -19.00 -7.33 23.72
C ASP A 157 -17.48 -7.51 23.83
N THR A 158 -16.75 -7.32 22.75
CA THR A 158 -15.28 -7.48 22.70
C THR A 158 -14.52 -6.16 22.78
N ALA A 159 -15.21 -5.03 22.58
CA ALA A 159 -14.59 -3.71 22.50
C ALA A 159 -13.76 -3.34 23.74
N GLU A 160 -14.33 -3.52 24.94
CA GLU A 160 -13.62 -3.20 26.18
C GLU A 160 -12.44 -4.15 26.45
N GLN A 161 -12.55 -5.41 26.07
CA GLN A 161 -11.46 -6.38 26.20
C GLN A 161 -10.30 -6.02 25.25
N ILE A 162 -10.61 -5.72 23.98
CA ILE A 162 -9.63 -5.31 22.97
C ILE A 162 -8.94 -4.01 23.44
N LYS A 163 -9.70 -3.02 23.90
CA LYS A 163 -9.17 -1.77 24.45
C LYS A 163 -8.25 -1.99 25.65
N SER A 164 -8.61 -2.92 26.54
CA SER A 164 -7.78 -3.30 27.66
C SER A 164 -6.45 -3.91 27.21
N ILE A 165 -6.47 -4.79 26.21
CA ILE A 165 -5.25 -5.40 25.63
C ILE A 165 -4.38 -4.32 24.98
N ILE A 166 -4.98 -3.41 24.20
CA ILE A 166 -4.28 -2.28 23.57
C ILE A 166 -3.58 -1.43 24.64
N GLY A 167 -4.28 -1.08 25.71
CA GLY A 167 -3.70 -0.35 26.83
C GLY A 167 -2.60 -1.10 27.57
N LYS A 168 -2.82 -2.41 27.85
CA LYS A 168 -1.83 -3.30 28.52
C LYS A 168 -0.49 -3.34 27.79
N TYR A 169 -0.52 -3.38 26.45
CA TYR A 169 0.67 -3.50 25.62
C TYR A 169 1.16 -2.18 25.01
N ASN A 170 0.58 -1.06 25.43
CA ASN A 170 0.91 0.29 24.95
C ASN A 170 0.82 0.44 23.44
N LEU A 171 -0.28 -0.05 22.86
CA LEU A 171 -0.56 0.00 21.42
C LEU A 171 -1.49 1.15 21.03
N LEU A 172 -1.67 2.13 21.90
CA LEU A 172 -2.49 3.31 21.62
C LEU A 172 -1.94 4.06 20.41
N PRO A 173 -2.82 4.56 19.53
CA PRO A 173 -2.39 5.39 18.41
C PRO A 173 -1.56 6.55 18.95
N ASN A 174 -0.41 6.78 18.34
CA ASN A 174 0.30 8.02 18.57
C ASN A 174 -0.45 9.13 17.80
N ASP A 175 -0.68 10.28 18.45
CA ASP A 175 -1.33 11.41 17.80
C ASP A 175 -0.46 12.09 16.75
N SER A 176 0.80 11.66 16.63
CA SER A 176 1.73 12.15 15.63
C SER A 176 1.32 11.74 14.21
N GLY A 177 0.90 12.72 13.42
CA GLY A 177 0.67 12.54 11.99
C GLY A 177 1.94 12.14 11.24
N LEU A 178 3.11 12.57 11.71
CA LEU A 178 4.41 12.18 11.13
C LEU A 178 4.62 10.68 11.28
N ARG A 179 4.47 10.14 12.47
CA ARG A 179 4.69 8.71 12.76
C ARG A 179 3.72 7.82 11.99
N ARG A 180 2.43 8.16 12.01
CA ARG A 180 1.39 7.38 11.30
C ARG A 180 1.60 7.30 9.78
N ASN A 181 2.19 8.33 9.19
CA ASN A 181 2.42 8.40 7.74
C ASN A 181 3.86 8.09 7.33
N SER A 182 4.72 7.72 8.28
CA SER A 182 6.09 7.30 8.00
C SER A 182 6.14 5.82 7.66
N SER A 183 6.86 5.48 6.60
CA SER A 183 7.13 4.10 6.23
C SER A 183 8.55 3.95 5.70
N ALA A 184 9.16 2.80 5.90
CA ALA A 184 10.48 2.49 5.41
C ALA A 184 10.51 1.15 4.67
N CYS A 185 11.38 1.04 3.66
CA CYS A 185 11.66 -0.26 3.09
C CYS A 185 12.50 -1.11 4.06
N THR A 186 12.45 -2.43 3.88
CA THR A 186 13.17 -3.39 4.72
C THR A 186 14.68 -3.11 4.81
N SER A 187 15.32 -2.71 3.68
CA SER A 187 16.73 -2.32 3.62
C SER A 187 17.71 -3.35 4.21
N LEU A 188 18.86 -2.92 4.71
CA LEU A 188 19.83 -3.80 5.36
C LEU A 188 19.30 -4.28 6.73
N PRO A 189 19.59 -5.52 7.15
CA PRO A 189 20.42 -6.53 6.46
C PRO A 189 19.65 -7.46 5.51
N PHE A 190 18.36 -7.24 5.29
CA PHE A 190 17.47 -8.19 4.60
C PHE A 190 17.43 -8.01 3.09
N CYS A 191 17.69 -6.80 2.59
CA CYS A 191 17.66 -6.50 1.16
C CYS A 191 19.09 -6.52 0.57
N PRO A 192 19.43 -7.46 -0.32
CA PRO A 192 20.76 -7.53 -0.92
C PRO A 192 21.08 -6.37 -1.89
N GLN A 193 20.09 -5.56 -2.24
CA GLN A 193 20.25 -4.38 -3.10
C GLN A 193 20.39 -3.08 -2.31
N ALA A 194 20.23 -3.15 -0.98
CA ALA A 194 20.31 -1.97 -0.13
C ALA A 194 21.76 -1.57 0.13
N LEU A 195 22.03 -0.27 0.10
CA LEU A 195 23.33 0.33 0.43
C LEU A 195 23.39 0.85 1.86
N THR A 196 22.23 1.03 2.49
CA THR A 196 22.10 1.61 3.83
C THR A 196 20.93 0.98 4.57
N ASP A 197 20.84 1.29 5.86
CA ASP A 197 19.69 0.93 6.69
C ASP A 197 18.60 1.98 6.56
N SER A 198 17.33 1.57 6.56
CA SER A 198 16.21 2.50 6.60
C SER A 198 15.17 2.10 7.64
N GLU A 199 14.75 0.83 7.69
CA GLU A 199 13.73 0.37 8.63
C GLU A 199 14.13 0.60 10.10
N ARG A 200 15.36 0.26 10.47
CA ARG A 200 15.84 0.42 11.85
C ARG A 200 16.23 1.86 12.19
N LEU A 201 16.45 2.70 11.17
CA LEU A 201 16.76 4.12 11.35
C LEU A 201 15.49 4.96 11.55
N LEU A 202 14.41 4.61 10.83
CA LEU A 202 13.18 5.40 10.79
C LEU A 202 12.63 5.77 12.17
N PRO A 203 12.54 4.86 13.16
CA PRO A 203 11.99 5.20 14.47
C PRO A 203 12.77 6.30 15.17
N LYS A 204 14.11 6.24 15.10
CA LYS A 204 14.98 7.26 15.72
C LYS A 204 14.87 8.60 15.01
N LEU A 205 14.78 8.56 13.69
CA LEU A 205 14.59 9.76 12.86
C LEU A 205 13.25 10.45 13.20
N VAL A 206 12.19 9.68 13.33
CA VAL A 206 10.87 10.20 13.69
C VAL A 206 10.88 10.77 15.11
N ASP A 207 11.47 10.06 16.08
CA ASP A 207 11.63 10.56 17.45
C ASP A 207 12.34 11.93 17.49
N GLU A 208 13.41 12.07 16.71
CA GLU A 208 14.17 13.31 16.61
C GLU A 208 13.35 14.43 15.98
N LEU A 209 12.65 14.15 14.88
CA LEU A 209 11.80 15.14 14.22
C LEU A 209 10.63 15.58 15.09
N GLU A 210 9.99 14.65 15.81
CA GLU A 210 8.90 14.97 16.74
C GLU A 210 9.37 15.84 17.91
N SER A 211 10.62 15.72 18.30
CA SER A 211 11.19 16.55 19.37
C SER A 211 11.46 17.99 18.95
N GLN A 212 11.50 18.26 17.64
CA GLN A 212 11.81 19.57 17.06
C GLN A 212 10.58 20.30 16.52
N LEU A 213 9.45 19.61 16.37
CA LEU A 213 8.18 20.15 15.88
C LEU A 213 7.23 20.50 17.03
#